data_57884a199e0768cdfa6405e84402e780
#
_entry.id   57884a199e0768cdfa6405e84402e780
#
_cell.length_a   1.000
_cell.length_b   1.000
_cell.length_c   1.000
_cell.angle_alpha   90.00
_cell.angle_beta   90.00
_cell.angle_gamma   90.00
#
_symmetry.space_group_name_H-M   'P 1'
#
loop_
_entity.id
_entity.type
_entity.pdbx_description
1 polymer ?
#
loop_
_entity_poly.entity_id
_entity_poly.type
_entity_poly.pdbx_seq_one_letter_code
_entity_poly.pdbx_strand_id
1 'polypeptide(L)'
;IEQRLREVMDIPVFHDDQHGTAIIAAAGLINALHLTGRDVRDIKVVSNGAGAASIACVELIKAMGVKHENVLMCDRSGVVFQGRENNMNQWKSAHAVKTDARTLADALKGADVFLGLSAAKAMSTDMLKSMADRPIVFAMANPEPEIMPDAAKKARPDAIIATGRSDYPNQVNNVLGFPYIFRGALDVRATAINEEMKIAAAHAIAMLAREDVPDEVTDAYAGESMRYGEDYIIPAPFDPRLISAVSSAVAQAAMTSGVAKKPIDDLESYRRDLSARLDPTASFLQEVFERITPENKRVVFTEGEEEVSIRAALAFSNSGYGHPVLLGREVRIKQIIADMGLDGASDL
;
A
#
# COMPACT_ATOMS: atom_id res chain seq x y z
N ILE A 1 -22.57 14.00 -8.17
CA ILE A 1 -22.86 14.37 -6.76
C ILE A 1 -21.60 14.90 -6.10
N GLU A 2 -20.49 14.12 -6.06
CA GLU A 2 -19.24 14.51 -5.41
C GLU A 2 -18.70 15.86 -5.88
N GLN A 3 -18.61 16.06 -7.20
CA GLN A 3 -18.15 17.33 -7.78
C GLN A 3 -18.98 18.50 -7.26
N ARG A 4 -20.31 18.36 -7.21
CA ARG A 4 -21.19 19.42 -6.71
C ARG A 4 -21.01 19.67 -5.21
N LEU A 5 -20.76 18.61 -4.41
CA LEU A 5 -20.45 18.77 -2.99
C LEU A 5 -19.13 19.50 -2.79
N ARG A 6 -18.09 19.18 -3.57
CA ARG A 6 -16.79 19.89 -3.53
C ARG A 6 -16.92 21.39 -3.84
N GLU A 7 -17.86 21.77 -4.71
CA GLU A 7 -18.10 23.18 -5.09
C GLU A 7 -18.84 23.98 -4.01
N VAL A 8 -19.68 23.32 -3.18
CA VAL A 8 -20.58 24.01 -2.23
C VAL A 8 -20.20 23.83 -0.78
N MET A 9 -19.33 22.84 -0.46
CA MET A 9 -18.91 22.57 0.90
C MET A 9 -17.53 23.18 1.16
N ASP A 10 -17.30 23.68 2.36
CA ASP A 10 -16.02 24.21 2.83
C ASP A 10 -15.19 23.20 3.65
N ILE A 11 -15.55 21.93 3.53
CA ILE A 11 -14.87 20.78 4.13
C ILE A 11 -14.33 19.85 3.04
N PRO A 12 -13.31 19.02 3.33
CA PRO A 12 -12.84 18.00 2.40
C PRO A 12 -13.97 17.02 2.04
N VAL A 13 -14.20 16.82 0.76
CA VAL A 13 -15.15 15.83 0.22
C VAL A 13 -14.37 14.74 -0.49
N PHE A 14 -14.62 13.49 -0.09
CA PHE A 14 -13.95 12.32 -0.64
C PHE A 14 -14.93 11.16 -0.73
N HIS A 15 -15.03 10.54 -1.91
CA HIS A 15 -15.88 9.38 -2.15
C HIS A 15 -15.02 8.12 -2.15
N ASP A 16 -15.13 7.32 -1.10
CA ASP A 16 -14.25 6.17 -0.88
C ASP A 16 -14.36 5.08 -1.96
N ASP A 17 -15.56 4.74 -2.42
CA ASP A 17 -15.76 3.75 -3.49
C ASP A 17 -15.11 4.15 -4.82
N GLN A 18 -14.79 5.42 -5.01
CA GLN A 18 -14.08 5.92 -6.19
C GLN A 18 -12.58 6.02 -5.89
N HIS A 19 -12.24 6.90 -4.96
CA HIS A 19 -10.86 7.29 -4.72
C HIS A 19 -10.11 6.31 -3.81
N GLY A 20 -10.78 5.66 -2.86
CA GLY A 20 -10.17 4.60 -2.04
C GLY A 20 -9.73 3.44 -2.92
N THR A 21 -10.62 2.91 -3.77
CA THR A 21 -10.28 1.84 -4.72
C THR A 21 -9.13 2.25 -5.64
N ALA A 22 -9.13 3.51 -6.14
CA ALA A 22 -8.05 4.01 -6.99
C ALA A 22 -6.70 4.04 -6.26
N ILE A 23 -6.66 4.49 -5.01
CA ILE A 23 -5.45 4.57 -4.19
C ILE A 23 -4.87 3.19 -3.92
N ILE A 24 -5.71 2.22 -3.54
CA ILE A 24 -5.22 0.87 -3.22
C ILE A 24 -4.77 0.13 -4.50
N ALA A 25 -5.51 0.26 -5.60
CA ALA A 25 -5.09 -0.27 -6.90
C ALA A 25 -3.76 0.36 -7.37
N ALA A 26 -3.58 1.67 -7.17
CA ALA A 26 -2.34 2.36 -7.48
C ALA A 26 -1.17 1.88 -6.60
N ALA A 27 -1.40 1.65 -5.30
CA ALA A 27 -0.37 1.10 -4.40
C ALA A 27 0.09 -0.30 -4.86
N GLY A 28 -0.86 -1.18 -5.17
CA GLY A 28 -0.55 -2.50 -5.72
C GLY A 28 0.16 -2.42 -7.06
N LEU A 29 -0.23 -1.49 -7.94
CA LEU A 29 0.42 -1.27 -9.23
C LEU A 29 1.88 -0.83 -9.07
N ILE A 30 2.19 0.11 -8.16
CA ILE A 30 3.56 0.54 -7.86
C ILE A 30 4.44 -0.67 -7.54
N ASN A 31 3.96 -1.59 -6.71
CA ASN A 31 4.71 -2.76 -6.29
C ASN A 31 4.78 -3.84 -7.37
N ALA A 32 3.70 -4.07 -8.11
CA ALA A 32 3.71 -5.01 -9.23
C ALA A 32 4.66 -4.54 -10.36
N LEU A 33 4.72 -3.24 -10.63
CA LEU A 33 5.69 -2.67 -11.59
C LEU A 33 7.13 -2.83 -11.10
N HIS A 34 7.39 -2.60 -9.81
CA HIS A 34 8.71 -2.83 -9.23
C HIS A 34 9.16 -4.29 -9.37
N LEU A 35 8.28 -5.26 -9.04
CA LEU A 35 8.57 -6.69 -9.16
C LEU A 35 8.78 -7.13 -10.61
N THR A 36 8.05 -6.55 -11.55
CA THR A 36 8.18 -6.88 -12.97
C THR A 36 9.28 -6.10 -13.71
N GLY A 37 9.88 -5.08 -13.06
CA GLY A 37 10.89 -4.22 -13.65
C GLY A 37 10.37 -3.28 -14.74
N ARG A 38 9.07 -2.96 -14.74
CA ARG A 38 8.44 -2.08 -15.75
C ARG A 38 8.43 -0.63 -15.32
N ASP A 39 8.65 0.27 -16.30
CA ASP A 39 8.43 1.71 -16.09
C ASP A 39 6.94 2.05 -16.29
N VAL A 40 6.38 2.82 -15.38
CA VAL A 40 4.98 3.26 -15.41
C VAL A 40 4.61 3.98 -16.70
N ARG A 41 5.56 4.64 -17.36
CA ARG A 41 5.35 5.40 -18.60
C ARG A 41 5.16 4.52 -19.84
N ASP A 42 5.59 3.25 -19.78
CA ASP A 42 5.66 2.38 -20.95
C ASP A 42 4.61 1.26 -20.92
N ILE A 43 3.92 1.07 -19.78
CA ILE A 43 2.90 0.04 -19.64
C ILE A 43 1.64 0.36 -20.44
N LYS A 44 1.01 -0.72 -20.95
CA LYS A 44 -0.31 -0.70 -21.56
C LYS A 44 -1.35 -1.20 -20.56
N VAL A 45 -2.31 -0.35 -20.25
CA VAL A 45 -3.34 -0.61 -19.23
C VAL A 45 -4.70 -0.78 -19.91
N VAL A 46 -5.45 -1.79 -19.53
CA VAL A 46 -6.84 -2.00 -19.93
C VAL A 46 -7.73 -1.91 -18.70
N SER A 47 -8.62 -0.94 -18.65
CA SER A 47 -9.63 -0.81 -17.62
C SER A 47 -10.97 -1.36 -18.14
N ASN A 48 -11.50 -2.40 -17.49
CA ASN A 48 -12.80 -2.95 -17.80
C ASN A 48 -13.84 -2.45 -16.79
N GLY A 49 -14.65 -1.54 -17.23
CA GLY A 49 -15.55 -0.67 -16.49
C GLY A 49 -15.34 0.77 -16.95
N ALA A 50 -16.40 1.56 -16.98
CA ALA A 50 -16.37 2.98 -17.28
C ALA A 50 -17.29 3.74 -16.31
N GLY A 51 -17.41 3.23 -15.10
CA GLY A 51 -18.08 3.86 -13.97
C GLY A 51 -17.13 4.78 -13.19
N ALA A 52 -17.63 5.36 -12.12
CA ALA A 52 -16.90 6.35 -11.35
C ALA A 52 -15.58 5.81 -10.73
N ALA A 53 -15.60 4.59 -10.19
CA ALA A 53 -14.38 3.97 -9.64
C ALA A 53 -13.31 3.72 -10.72
N SER A 54 -13.74 3.21 -11.89
CA SER A 54 -12.83 2.97 -13.02
C SER A 54 -12.20 4.27 -13.53
N ILE A 55 -12.99 5.33 -13.67
CA ILE A 55 -12.51 6.66 -14.06
C ILE A 55 -11.51 7.18 -13.04
N ALA A 56 -11.81 7.09 -11.74
CA ALA A 56 -10.90 7.53 -10.68
C ALA A 56 -9.57 6.73 -10.69
N CYS A 57 -9.61 5.41 -10.91
CA CYS A 57 -8.41 4.59 -11.05
C CYS A 57 -7.57 5.04 -12.26
N VAL A 58 -8.21 5.23 -13.41
CA VAL A 58 -7.52 5.65 -14.64
C VAL A 58 -6.93 7.05 -14.49
N GLU A 59 -7.63 7.98 -13.87
CA GLU A 59 -7.12 9.33 -13.63
C GLU A 59 -5.90 9.29 -12.71
N LEU A 60 -5.95 8.54 -11.61
CA LEU A 60 -4.86 8.46 -10.67
C LEU A 60 -3.59 7.82 -11.29
N ILE A 61 -3.72 6.71 -12.04
CA ILE A 61 -2.57 6.09 -12.69
C ILE A 61 -1.96 6.97 -13.79
N LYS A 62 -2.78 7.76 -14.49
CA LYS A 62 -2.29 8.79 -15.42
C LYS A 62 -1.54 9.90 -14.70
N ALA A 63 -2.04 10.37 -13.56
CA ALA A 63 -1.32 11.33 -12.73
C ALA A 63 0.01 10.78 -12.21
N MET A 64 0.14 9.46 -12.04
CA MET A 64 1.40 8.79 -11.70
C MET A 64 2.34 8.61 -12.90
N GLY A 65 1.92 8.91 -14.11
CA GLY A 65 2.78 8.91 -15.30
C GLY A 65 2.39 7.95 -16.42
N VAL A 66 1.32 7.17 -16.29
CA VAL A 66 0.84 6.33 -17.40
C VAL A 66 0.35 7.23 -18.54
N LYS A 67 0.88 7.02 -19.75
CA LYS A 67 0.50 7.81 -20.92
C LYS A 67 -0.96 7.61 -21.30
N HIS A 68 -1.65 8.68 -21.67
CA HIS A 68 -3.06 8.63 -22.02
C HIS A 68 -3.36 7.61 -23.13
N GLU A 69 -2.55 7.59 -24.18
CA GLU A 69 -2.68 6.70 -25.32
C GLU A 69 -2.48 5.22 -24.98
N ASN A 70 -1.84 4.92 -23.87
CA ASN A 70 -1.59 3.56 -23.39
C ASN A 70 -2.73 3.01 -22.51
N VAL A 71 -3.76 3.79 -22.22
CA VAL A 71 -4.90 3.37 -21.40
C VAL A 71 -6.13 3.14 -22.26
N LEU A 72 -6.55 1.89 -22.39
CA LEU A 72 -7.77 1.48 -23.07
C LEU A 72 -8.88 1.25 -22.04
N MET A 73 -9.92 2.07 -22.07
CA MET A 73 -11.12 1.88 -21.25
C MET A 73 -12.16 1.09 -22.00
N CYS A 74 -12.79 0.13 -21.36
CA CYS A 74 -13.88 -0.69 -21.91
C CYS A 74 -15.15 -0.52 -21.07
N ASP A 75 -16.29 -0.55 -21.73
CA ASP A 75 -17.60 -0.67 -21.09
C ASP A 75 -18.42 -1.81 -21.74
N ARG A 76 -19.71 -1.91 -21.41
CA ARG A 76 -20.61 -2.94 -21.98
C ARG A 76 -20.71 -2.93 -23.50
N SER A 77 -20.38 -1.81 -24.15
CA SER A 77 -20.41 -1.67 -25.61
C SER A 77 -19.00 -1.85 -26.23
N GLY A 78 -18.01 -2.28 -25.45
CA GLY A 78 -16.64 -2.48 -25.90
C GLY A 78 -15.70 -1.31 -25.55
N VAL A 79 -14.65 -1.15 -26.34
CA VAL A 79 -13.62 -0.12 -26.13
C VAL A 79 -14.17 1.29 -26.29
N VAL A 80 -13.76 2.19 -25.42
CA VAL A 80 -14.00 3.64 -25.52
C VAL A 80 -12.93 4.24 -26.43
N PHE A 81 -13.24 4.40 -27.71
CA PHE A 81 -12.30 4.89 -28.73
C PHE A 81 -12.75 6.27 -29.30
N GLN A 82 -11.82 7.01 -29.86
CA GLN A 82 -12.12 8.32 -30.50
C GLN A 82 -13.06 8.14 -31.69
N GLY A 83 -14.15 8.90 -31.71
CA GLY A 83 -15.17 8.81 -32.71
C GLY A 83 -16.29 7.79 -32.44
N ARG A 84 -16.26 7.12 -31.27
CA ARG A 84 -17.40 6.31 -30.81
C ARG A 84 -18.54 7.22 -30.39
N GLU A 85 -19.74 7.00 -30.92
CA GLU A 85 -20.95 7.79 -30.63
C GLU A 85 -21.85 7.09 -29.59
N ASN A 86 -21.96 5.76 -29.69
CA ASN A 86 -22.86 4.98 -28.83
C ASN A 86 -22.39 4.88 -27.39
N ASN A 87 -23.32 5.11 -26.44
CA ASN A 87 -23.09 4.99 -24.99
C ASN A 87 -21.92 5.86 -24.47
N MET A 88 -21.79 7.08 -25.00
CA MET A 88 -20.78 8.05 -24.61
C MET A 88 -21.35 9.12 -23.68
N ASN A 89 -20.50 9.71 -22.88
CA ASN A 89 -20.72 10.89 -22.07
C ASN A 89 -19.41 11.66 -21.92
N GLN A 90 -19.45 12.84 -21.32
CA GLN A 90 -18.26 13.70 -21.15
C GLN A 90 -17.09 12.99 -20.44
N TRP A 91 -17.38 12.15 -19.44
CA TRP A 91 -16.36 11.43 -18.66
C TRP A 91 -15.66 10.36 -19.50
N LYS A 92 -16.42 9.55 -20.23
CA LYS A 92 -15.85 8.54 -21.14
C LYS A 92 -15.09 9.20 -22.29
N SER A 93 -15.60 10.30 -22.80
CA SER A 93 -14.97 11.02 -23.93
C SER A 93 -13.59 11.55 -23.56
N ALA A 94 -13.38 11.95 -22.29
CA ALA A 94 -12.08 12.38 -21.78
C ALA A 94 -11.02 11.25 -21.78
N HIS A 95 -11.45 9.99 -21.83
CA HIS A 95 -10.58 8.82 -21.83
C HIS A 95 -10.55 8.08 -23.18
N ALA A 96 -11.23 8.60 -24.20
CA ALA A 96 -11.24 8.00 -25.52
C ALA A 96 -9.86 8.14 -26.21
N VAL A 97 -9.34 7.03 -26.73
CA VAL A 97 -8.04 6.99 -27.43
C VAL A 97 -8.20 6.53 -28.87
N LYS A 98 -7.24 6.87 -29.73
CA LYS A 98 -7.19 6.38 -31.11
C LYS A 98 -6.71 4.93 -31.12
N THR A 99 -7.57 4.00 -31.49
CA THR A 99 -7.27 2.56 -31.52
C THR A 99 -8.21 1.82 -32.46
N ASP A 100 -7.74 0.70 -33.00
CA ASP A 100 -8.56 -0.23 -33.78
C ASP A 100 -9.24 -1.32 -32.94
N ALA A 101 -8.88 -1.43 -31.65
CA ALA A 101 -9.53 -2.36 -30.73
C ALA A 101 -11.01 -1.97 -30.53
N ARG A 102 -11.90 -2.96 -30.54
CA ARG A 102 -13.35 -2.77 -30.35
C ARG A 102 -13.91 -3.55 -29.19
N THR A 103 -13.32 -4.70 -28.87
CA THR A 103 -13.74 -5.58 -27.78
C THR A 103 -12.71 -5.57 -26.65
N LEU A 104 -13.10 -6.07 -25.46
CA LEU A 104 -12.19 -6.30 -24.36
C LEU A 104 -11.05 -7.26 -24.77
N ALA A 105 -11.36 -8.30 -25.54
CA ALA A 105 -10.37 -9.24 -26.03
C ALA A 105 -9.33 -8.57 -26.95
N ASP A 106 -9.74 -7.63 -27.78
CA ASP A 106 -8.80 -6.88 -28.62
C ASP A 106 -7.91 -5.97 -27.79
N ALA A 107 -8.49 -5.30 -26.77
CA ALA A 107 -7.76 -4.40 -25.90
C ALA A 107 -6.68 -5.14 -25.08
N LEU A 108 -6.96 -6.35 -24.63
CA LEU A 108 -6.08 -7.15 -23.79
C LEU A 108 -4.87 -7.72 -24.52
N LYS A 109 -4.88 -7.81 -25.85
CA LYS A 109 -3.73 -8.33 -26.61
C LYS A 109 -2.46 -7.51 -26.34
N GLY A 110 -1.49 -8.16 -25.71
CA GLY A 110 -0.21 -7.52 -25.32
C GLY A 110 -0.36 -6.41 -24.28
N ALA A 111 -1.44 -6.38 -23.49
CA ALA A 111 -1.58 -5.46 -22.37
C ALA A 111 -0.78 -5.95 -21.16
N ASP A 112 -0.15 -5.02 -20.43
CA ASP A 112 0.61 -5.30 -19.21
C ASP A 112 -0.27 -5.40 -17.98
N VAL A 113 -1.30 -4.55 -17.92
CA VAL A 113 -2.15 -4.37 -16.74
C VAL A 113 -3.62 -4.46 -17.11
N PHE A 114 -4.38 -5.22 -16.34
CA PHE A 114 -5.84 -5.25 -16.36
C PHE A 114 -6.40 -4.69 -15.06
N LEU A 115 -7.28 -3.70 -15.16
CA LEU A 115 -8.07 -3.12 -14.06
C LEU A 115 -9.53 -3.52 -14.23
N GLY A 116 -9.97 -4.55 -13.54
CA GLY A 116 -11.34 -5.04 -13.54
C GLY A 116 -12.20 -4.30 -12.51
N LEU A 117 -13.17 -3.55 -12.98
CA LEU A 117 -14.14 -2.76 -12.19
C LEU A 117 -15.54 -2.86 -12.82
N SER A 118 -15.92 -4.07 -13.23
CA SER A 118 -17.12 -4.28 -14.03
C SER A 118 -18.06 -5.35 -13.47
N ALA A 119 -17.92 -6.57 -13.91
CA ALA A 119 -18.82 -7.66 -13.57
C ALA A 119 -18.08 -9.00 -13.51
N ALA A 120 -18.63 -9.91 -12.72
CA ALA A 120 -18.13 -11.28 -12.59
C ALA A 120 -17.90 -11.95 -13.95
N LYS A 121 -16.78 -12.68 -14.06
CA LYS A 121 -16.46 -13.54 -15.22
C LYS A 121 -16.31 -12.78 -16.55
N ALA A 122 -16.05 -11.46 -16.51
CA ALA A 122 -15.85 -10.65 -17.70
C ALA A 122 -14.53 -10.97 -18.44
N MET A 123 -13.56 -11.60 -17.78
CA MET A 123 -12.26 -11.97 -18.34
C MET A 123 -12.16 -13.49 -18.47
N SER A 124 -11.92 -13.97 -19.69
CA SER A 124 -11.65 -15.40 -19.93
C SER A 124 -10.16 -15.73 -19.76
N THR A 125 -9.86 -17.00 -19.57
CA THR A 125 -8.46 -17.48 -19.54
C THR A 125 -7.70 -17.22 -20.84
N ASP A 126 -8.38 -17.23 -21.98
CA ASP A 126 -7.76 -16.95 -23.29
C ASP A 126 -7.43 -15.46 -23.45
N MET A 127 -8.29 -14.58 -22.91
CA MET A 127 -7.97 -13.16 -22.81
C MET A 127 -6.75 -12.93 -21.95
N LEU A 128 -6.64 -13.56 -20.78
CA LEU A 128 -5.48 -13.49 -19.91
C LEU A 128 -4.20 -13.99 -20.60
N LYS A 129 -4.29 -15.11 -21.34
CA LYS A 129 -3.14 -15.64 -22.10
C LYS A 129 -2.67 -14.72 -23.22
N SER A 130 -3.52 -13.85 -23.73
CA SER A 130 -3.17 -12.88 -24.78
C SER A 130 -2.45 -11.64 -24.26
N MET A 131 -2.38 -11.44 -22.94
CA MET A 131 -1.67 -10.32 -22.31
C MET A 131 -0.14 -10.52 -22.42
N ALA A 132 0.59 -9.45 -22.11
CA ALA A 132 2.06 -9.45 -22.05
C ALA A 132 2.59 -10.49 -21.03
N ASP A 133 3.91 -10.73 -21.05
CA ASP A 133 4.56 -11.59 -20.05
C ASP A 133 4.42 -10.99 -18.65
N ARG A 134 4.30 -11.87 -17.63
CA ARG A 134 4.07 -11.45 -16.24
C ARG A 134 2.97 -10.38 -16.12
N PRO A 135 1.72 -10.68 -16.57
CA PRO A 135 0.63 -9.71 -16.56
C PRO A 135 0.21 -9.37 -15.13
N ILE A 136 -0.20 -8.13 -14.94
CA ILE A 136 -0.71 -7.63 -13.66
C ILE A 136 -2.23 -7.54 -13.77
N VAL A 137 -2.94 -8.25 -12.89
CA VAL A 137 -4.39 -8.41 -12.96
C VAL A 137 -5.04 -7.96 -11.66
N PHE A 138 -5.76 -6.85 -11.69
CA PHE A 138 -6.65 -6.41 -10.62
C PHE A 138 -8.07 -6.82 -10.97
N ALA A 139 -8.57 -7.92 -10.42
CA ALA A 139 -9.93 -8.42 -10.62
C ALA A 139 -10.80 -8.04 -9.43
N MET A 140 -11.37 -6.83 -9.46
CA MET A 140 -11.97 -6.16 -8.31
C MET A 140 -13.51 -6.18 -8.30
N ALA A 141 -14.17 -6.85 -9.26
CA ALA A 141 -15.62 -7.02 -9.21
C ALA A 141 -16.03 -7.81 -7.97
N ASN A 142 -17.12 -7.39 -7.33
CA ASN A 142 -17.62 -7.95 -6.08
C ASN A 142 -19.09 -8.39 -6.24
N PRO A 143 -19.53 -9.57 -5.76
CA PRO A 143 -18.77 -10.53 -4.92
C PRO A 143 -17.85 -11.50 -5.70
N GLU A 144 -18.06 -11.70 -6.99
CA GLU A 144 -17.23 -12.52 -7.84
C GLU A 144 -16.34 -11.66 -8.74
N PRO A 145 -15.02 -11.93 -8.80
CA PRO A 145 -14.10 -11.17 -9.65
C PRO A 145 -14.30 -11.46 -11.14
N GLU A 146 -13.74 -10.62 -12.00
CA GLU A 146 -13.76 -10.78 -13.45
C GLU A 146 -13.13 -12.09 -13.91
N ILE A 147 -12.14 -12.57 -13.16
CA ILE A 147 -11.54 -13.90 -13.30
C ILE A 147 -11.16 -14.41 -11.89
N MET A 148 -11.46 -15.67 -11.60
CA MET A 148 -11.08 -16.27 -10.33
C MET A 148 -9.55 -16.42 -10.25
N PRO A 149 -8.90 -16.07 -9.13
CA PRO A 149 -7.44 -16.15 -8.96
C PRO A 149 -6.87 -17.53 -9.28
N ASP A 150 -7.53 -18.61 -8.84
CA ASP A 150 -7.10 -19.99 -9.13
C ASP A 150 -7.10 -20.29 -10.62
N ALA A 151 -8.14 -19.87 -11.35
CA ALA A 151 -8.23 -20.05 -12.80
C ALA A 151 -7.18 -19.21 -13.52
N ALA A 152 -6.91 -17.98 -13.02
CA ALA A 152 -5.90 -17.09 -13.57
C ALA A 152 -4.49 -17.65 -13.35
N LYS A 153 -4.12 -18.08 -12.15
CA LYS A 153 -2.80 -18.69 -11.84
C LYS A 153 -2.58 -19.99 -12.59
N LYS A 154 -3.64 -20.82 -12.77
CA LYS A 154 -3.56 -22.03 -13.58
C LYS A 154 -3.29 -21.72 -15.06
N ALA A 155 -3.89 -20.66 -15.61
CA ALA A 155 -3.71 -20.26 -17.01
C ALA A 155 -2.39 -19.52 -17.25
N ARG A 156 -1.96 -18.70 -16.30
CA ARG A 156 -0.74 -17.85 -16.32
C ARG A 156 -0.11 -17.85 -14.92
N PRO A 157 0.76 -18.84 -14.60
CA PRO A 157 1.44 -18.92 -13.31
C PRO A 157 2.30 -17.70 -13.01
N ASP A 158 2.76 -16.99 -14.02
CA ASP A 158 3.58 -15.78 -13.98
C ASP A 158 2.78 -14.50 -13.72
N ALA A 159 1.43 -14.56 -13.67
CA ALA A 159 0.60 -13.39 -13.43
C ALA A 159 0.65 -12.93 -11.96
N ILE A 160 0.76 -11.62 -11.72
CA ILE A 160 0.52 -11.01 -10.41
C ILE A 160 -0.97 -10.68 -10.31
N ILE A 161 -1.64 -11.24 -9.31
CA ILE A 161 -3.09 -11.13 -9.19
C ILE A 161 -3.47 -10.45 -7.88
N ALA A 162 -4.38 -9.48 -7.96
CA ALA A 162 -5.02 -8.83 -6.84
C ALA A 162 -6.55 -8.86 -7.01
N THR A 163 -7.27 -8.99 -5.91
CA THR A 163 -8.74 -9.10 -5.93
C THR A 163 -9.35 -8.41 -4.71
N GLY A 164 -10.64 -8.09 -4.76
CA GLY A 164 -11.38 -7.57 -3.61
C GLY A 164 -11.68 -8.62 -2.52
N ARG A 165 -11.42 -9.90 -2.78
CA ARG A 165 -11.74 -11.00 -1.86
C ARG A 165 -10.69 -11.14 -0.76
N SER A 166 -11.16 -11.40 0.47
CA SER A 166 -10.30 -11.59 1.66
C SER A 166 -9.67 -12.97 1.79
N ASP A 167 -10.16 -13.94 1.01
CA ASP A 167 -9.67 -15.32 1.01
C ASP A 167 -8.56 -15.59 -0.03
N TYR A 168 -8.05 -14.53 -0.66
CA TYR A 168 -6.93 -14.57 -1.60
C TYR A 168 -5.85 -13.55 -1.25
N PRO A 169 -4.60 -13.78 -1.67
CA PRO A 169 -3.52 -12.79 -1.57
C PRO A 169 -3.85 -11.46 -2.25
N ASN A 170 -3.16 -10.41 -1.85
CA ASN A 170 -3.27 -9.07 -2.45
C ASN A 170 -4.71 -8.53 -2.42
N GLN A 171 -5.35 -8.54 -1.25
CA GLN A 171 -6.70 -8.01 -1.10
C GLN A 171 -6.73 -6.50 -1.33
N VAL A 172 -7.42 -6.08 -2.39
CA VAL A 172 -7.73 -4.66 -2.64
C VAL A 172 -8.91 -4.27 -1.76
N ASN A 173 -8.62 -3.58 -0.66
CA ASN A 173 -9.63 -3.19 0.32
C ASN A 173 -9.40 -1.73 0.72
N ASN A 174 -10.44 -0.89 0.59
CA ASN A 174 -10.37 0.53 0.89
C ASN A 174 -10.01 0.84 2.35
N VAL A 175 -10.19 -0.12 3.26
CA VAL A 175 -9.81 0.02 4.68
C VAL A 175 -8.32 0.29 4.87
N LEU A 176 -7.48 -0.10 3.91
CA LEU A 176 -6.04 0.17 3.90
C LEU A 176 -5.70 1.67 3.78
N GLY A 177 -6.62 2.47 3.25
CA GLY A 177 -6.39 3.90 2.97
C GLY A 177 -7.36 4.82 3.67
N PHE A 178 -8.65 4.58 3.52
CA PHE A 178 -9.73 5.48 3.92
C PHE A 178 -9.59 6.06 5.34
N PRO A 179 -9.41 5.28 6.44
CA PRO A 179 -9.37 5.85 7.76
C PRO A 179 -8.17 6.79 7.96
N TYR A 180 -7.05 6.43 7.37
CA TYR A 180 -5.76 7.10 7.56
C TYR A 180 -5.61 8.32 6.66
N ILE A 181 -6.20 8.31 5.47
CA ILE A 181 -6.29 9.48 4.57
C ILE A 181 -7.06 10.60 5.28
N PHE A 182 -8.23 10.27 5.85
CA PHE A 182 -8.99 11.24 6.64
C PHE A 182 -8.24 11.68 7.89
N ARG A 183 -7.56 10.75 8.58
CA ARG A 183 -6.76 11.11 9.75
C ARG A 183 -5.69 12.16 9.41
N GLY A 184 -4.89 11.93 8.38
CA GLY A 184 -3.87 12.88 7.93
C GLY A 184 -4.47 14.22 7.47
N ALA A 185 -5.53 14.19 6.67
CA ALA A 185 -6.18 15.39 6.17
C ALA A 185 -6.81 16.24 7.30
N LEU A 186 -7.48 15.60 8.28
CA LEU A 186 -8.16 16.29 9.37
C LEU A 186 -7.16 16.87 10.40
N ASP A 187 -6.06 16.19 10.68
CA ASP A 187 -5.07 16.65 11.66
C ASP A 187 -4.39 17.95 11.21
N VAL A 188 -4.16 18.11 9.90
CA VAL A 188 -3.66 19.36 9.33
C VAL A 188 -4.76 20.34 8.90
N ARG A 189 -6.04 20.01 9.16
CA ARG A 189 -7.21 20.79 8.73
C ARG A 189 -7.15 21.14 7.24
N ALA A 190 -6.90 20.13 6.42
CA ALA A 190 -6.84 20.31 4.98
C ALA A 190 -8.18 20.82 4.41
N THR A 191 -8.14 21.71 3.44
CA THR A 191 -9.33 22.25 2.77
C THR A 191 -9.89 21.30 1.72
N ALA A 192 -9.06 20.38 1.22
CA ALA A 192 -9.42 19.37 0.23
C ALA A 192 -8.52 18.15 0.39
N ILE A 193 -8.96 17.00 -0.14
CA ILE A 193 -8.11 15.85 -0.40
C ILE A 193 -7.80 15.86 -1.90
N ASN A 194 -6.61 16.37 -2.24
CA ASN A 194 -6.16 16.58 -3.63
C ASN A 194 -5.41 15.37 -4.20
N GLU A 195 -4.95 15.49 -5.47
CA GLU A 195 -4.24 14.40 -6.15
C GLU A 195 -2.92 14.06 -5.47
N GLU A 196 -2.18 15.06 -5.02
CA GLU A 196 -0.89 14.87 -4.34
C GLU A 196 -1.05 14.05 -3.04
N MET A 197 -2.11 14.28 -2.30
CA MET A 197 -2.43 13.50 -1.09
C MET A 197 -2.81 12.06 -1.43
N LYS A 198 -3.57 11.82 -2.51
CA LYS A 198 -3.94 10.48 -2.97
C LYS A 198 -2.71 9.69 -3.46
N ILE A 199 -1.83 10.32 -4.22
CA ILE A 199 -0.57 9.73 -4.68
C ILE A 199 0.33 9.41 -3.48
N ALA A 200 0.45 10.33 -2.52
CA ALA A 200 1.23 10.11 -1.30
C ALA A 200 0.70 8.91 -0.49
N ALA A 201 -0.61 8.78 -0.36
CA ALA A 201 -1.24 7.63 0.29
C ALA A 201 -0.91 6.32 -0.44
N ALA A 202 -1.03 6.29 -1.78
CA ALA A 202 -0.70 5.11 -2.58
C ALA A 202 0.78 4.71 -2.42
N HIS A 203 1.69 5.67 -2.44
CA HIS A 203 3.12 5.42 -2.20
C HIS A 203 3.39 4.92 -0.79
N ALA A 204 2.77 5.51 0.24
CA ALA A 204 2.96 5.07 1.63
C ALA A 204 2.51 3.62 1.83
N ILE A 205 1.34 3.25 1.30
CA ILE A 205 0.83 1.88 1.34
C ILE A 205 1.78 0.93 0.58
N ALA A 206 2.26 1.31 -0.61
CA ALA A 206 3.18 0.51 -1.39
C ALA A 206 4.52 0.30 -0.68
N MET A 207 5.09 1.34 -0.07
CA MET A 207 6.35 1.24 0.67
C MET A 207 6.20 0.36 1.91
N LEU A 208 5.10 0.48 2.65
CA LEU A 208 4.84 -0.34 3.83
C LEU A 208 4.82 -1.85 3.51
N ALA A 209 4.30 -2.25 2.34
CA ALA A 209 4.35 -3.65 1.91
C ALA A 209 5.76 -4.19 1.68
N ARG A 210 6.76 -3.30 1.47
CA ARG A 210 8.16 -3.68 1.26
C ARG A 210 8.95 -3.82 2.55
N GLU A 211 8.42 -3.32 3.66
CA GLU A 211 9.01 -3.45 4.98
C GLU A 211 8.76 -4.84 5.56
N ASP A 212 9.61 -5.29 6.48
CA ASP A 212 9.39 -6.53 7.21
C ASP A 212 8.06 -6.47 7.97
N VAL A 213 7.27 -7.53 7.81
CA VAL A 213 5.95 -7.63 8.44
C VAL A 213 6.13 -8.04 9.89
N PRO A 214 5.59 -7.29 10.88
CA PRO A 214 5.66 -7.65 12.28
C PRO A 214 4.98 -9.00 12.57
N ASP A 215 5.50 -9.72 13.58
CA ASP A 215 4.93 -11.01 13.99
C ASP A 215 3.46 -10.91 14.40
N GLU A 216 3.06 -9.79 15.03
CA GLU A 216 1.66 -9.51 15.40
C GLU A 216 0.71 -9.52 14.20
N VAL A 217 1.16 -9.01 13.05
CA VAL A 217 0.38 -9.02 11.80
C VAL A 217 0.35 -10.44 11.24
N THR A 218 1.50 -11.13 11.22
CA THR A 218 1.61 -12.50 10.74
C THR A 218 0.73 -13.46 11.55
N ASP A 219 0.72 -13.33 12.87
CA ASP A 219 -0.11 -14.14 13.78
C ASP A 219 -1.61 -13.92 13.57
N ALA A 220 -2.03 -12.68 13.26
CA ALA A 220 -3.42 -12.36 12.96
C ALA A 220 -3.92 -13.03 11.66
N TYR A 221 -3.02 -13.41 10.77
CA TYR A 221 -3.30 -14.11 9.50
C TYR A 221 -2.85 -15.58 9.51
N ALA A 222 -3.05 -16.27 10.62
CA ALA A 222 -2.81 -17.71 10.81
C ALA A 222 -1.33 -18.16 10.65
N GLY A 223 -0.38 -17.25 10.88
CA GLY A 223 1.04 -17.57 10.85
C GLY A 223 1.62 -17.76 9.44
N GLU A 224 0.89 -17.38 8.39
CA GLU A 224 1.43 -17.38 7.04
C GLU A 224 2.56 -16.34 6.93
N SER A 225 3.73 -16.76 6.44
CA SER A 225 4.87 -15.87 6.26
C SER A 225 4.57 -14.82 5.18
N MET A 226 4.18 -13.63 5.62
CA MET A 226 3.91 -12.50 4.75
C MET A 226 5.23 -11.80 4.41
N ARG A 227 5.61 -11.81 3.16
CA ARG A 227 6.82 -11.14 2.66
C ARG A 227 6.53 -10.48 1.34
N TYR A 228 7.16 -9.33 1.13
CA TYR A 228 7.08 -8.63 -0.15
C TYR A 228 7.40 -9.54 -1.33
N GLY A 229 6.49 -9.59 -2.30
CA GLY A 229 6.55 -10.49 -3.45
C GLY A 229 5.24 -10.48 -4.23
N GLU A 230 5.09 -11.40 -5.18
CA GLU A 230 3.92 -11.47 -6.08
C GLU A 230 2.60 -11.70 -5.32
N ASP A 231 2.66 -12.34 -4.16
CA ASP A 231 1.49 -12.60 -3.30
C ASP A 231 1.37 -11.60 -2.13
N TYR A 232 2.24 -10.58 -2.06
CA TYR A 232 2.19 -9.52 -1.06
C TYR A 232 2.67 -8.18 -1.65
N ILE A 233 1.89 -7.62 -2.59
CA ILE A 233 2.13 -6.30 -3.20
C ILE A 233 1.39 -5.18 -2.47
N ILE A 234 0.50 -5.52 -1.55
CA ILE A 234 -0.32 -4.62 -0.73
C ILE A 234 -0.24 -5.13 0.71
N PRO A 235 -0.13 -4.25 1.74
CA PRO A 235 -0.15 -4.69 3.14
C PRO A 235 -1.43 -5.44 3.50
N ALA A 236 -1.36 -6.25 4.54
CA ALA A 236 -2.56 -6.87 5.10
C ALA A 236 -3.54 -5.82 5.61
N PRO A 237 -4.86 -5.98 5.40
CA PRO A 237 -5.86 -5.16 6.07
C PRO A 237 -5.65 -5.19 7.59
N PHE A 238 -5.83 -4.04 8.25
CA PHE A 238 -5.60 -3.89 9.71
C PHE A 238 -4.14 -3.96 10.17
N ASP A 239 -3.16 -3.85 9.27
CA ASP A 239 -1.77 -3.64 9.67
C ASP A 239 -1.67 -2.35 10.52
N PRO A 240 -1.24 -2.45 11.80
CA PRO A 240 -1.24 -1.29 12.71
C PRO A 240 -0.30 -0.17 12.25
N ARG A 241 0.68 -0.46 11.41
CA ARG A 241 1.60 0.54 10.86
C ARG A 241 0.95 1.50 9.86
N LEU A 242 -0.22 1.13 9.28
CA LEU A 242 -0.94 1.95 8.30
C LEU A 242 -1.30 3.33 8.84
N ILE A 243 -1.67 3.43 10.13
CA ILE A 243 -2.06 4.72 10.71
C ILE A 243 -0.92 5.74 10.67
N SER A 244 0.28 5.34 11.05
CA SER A 244 1.44 6.24 11.06
C SER A 244 2.00 6.48 9.65
N ALA A 245 2.10 5.43 8.82
CA ALA A 245 2.65 5.53 7.47
C ALA A 245 1.76 6.40 6.55
N VAL A 246 0.48 6.06 6.45
CA VAL A 246 -0.43 6.72 5.49
C VAL A 246 -0.83 8.11 5.97
N SER A 247 -1.19 8.28 7.27
CA SER A 247 -1.64 9.58 7.76
C SER A 247 -0.53 10.63 7.71
N SER A 248 0.72 10.26 8.04
CA SER A 248 1.84 11.22 7.96
C SER A 248 2.17 11.61 6.52
N ALA A 249 2.14 10.66 5.58
CA ALA A 249 2.37 10.96 4.17
C ALA A 249 1.29 11.89 3.60
N VAL A 250 0.03 11.65 3.94
CA VAL A 250 -1.11 12.49 3.53
C VAL A 250 -1.01 13.88 4.15
N ALA A 251 -0.70 13.99 5.44
CA ALA A 251 -0.52 15.27 6.12
C ALA A 251 0.63 16.08 5.49
N GLN A 252 1.75 15.43 5.22
CA GLN A 252 2.89 16.07 4.56
C GLN A 252 2.53 16.54 3.14
N ALA A 253 1.85 15.74 2.34
CA ALA A 253 1.39 16.13 1.02
C ALA A 253 0.41 17.31 1.06
N ALA A 254 -0.50 17.33 2.05
CA ALA A 254 -1.42 18.45 2.26
C ALA A 254 -0.66 19.76 2.60
N MET A 255 0.39 19.68 3.41
CA MET A 255 1.24 20.84 3.75
C MET A 255 2.02 21.32 2.52
N THR A 256 2.63 20.40 1.79
CA THR A 256 3.46 20.71 0.61
C THR A 256 2.63 21.30 -0.53
N SER A 257 1.41 20.80 -0.73
CA SER A 257 0.47 21.30 -1.76
C SER A 257 -0.32 22.55 -1.32
N GLY A 258 -0.10 23.05 -0.09
CA GLY A 258 -0.68 24.29 0.41
C GLY A 258 -2.15 24.20 0.81
N VAL A 259 -2.73 23.01 0.95
CA VAL A 259 -4.13 22.84 1.38
C VAL A 259 -4.28 22.69 2.90
N ALA A 260 -3.20 22.57 3.65
CA ALA A 260 -3.19 22.46 5.11
C ALA A 260 -3.39 23.83 5.76
N LYS A 261 -4.40 23.96 6.64
CA LYS A 261 -4.61 25.18 7.47
C LYS A 261 -3.84 25.15 8.80
N LYS A 262 -3.43 23.96 9.24
CA LYS A 262 -2.69 23.77 10.49
C LYS A 262 -1.50 22.84 10.23
N PRO A 263 -0.37 23.39 9.79
CA PRO A 263 0.83 22.59 9.56
C PRO A 263 1.31 21.88 10.84
N ILE A 264 1.97 20.74 10.65
CA ILE A 264 2.64 19.96 11.69
C ILE A 264 4.14 20.29 11.59
N ASP A 265 4.73 20.79 12.66
CA ASP A 265 6.15 21.22 12.67
C ASP A 265 7.10 20.02 12.79
N ASP A 266 6.71 18.98 13.56
CA ASP A 266 7.50 17.76 13.78
C ASP A 266 6.72 16.53 13.31
N LEU A 267 7.02 16.09 12.10
CA LEU A 267 6.40 14.90 11.50
C LEU A 267 6.82 13.59 12.19
N GLU A 268 8.01 13.53 12.76
CA GLU A 268 8.46 12.33 13.46
C GLU A 268 7.74 12.16 14.79
N SER A 269 7.55 13.27 15.53
CA SER A 269 6.69 13.26 16.72
C SER A 269 5.25 12.86 16.36
N TYR A 270 4.71 13.42 15.29
CA TYR A 270 3.37 13.07 14.82
C TYR A 270 3.22 11.58 14.46
N ARG A 271 4.22 10.98 13.80
CA ARG A 271 4.23 9.53 13.50
C ARG A 271 4.21 8.69 14.77
N ARG A 272 5.04 9.04 15.76
CA ARG A 272 5.07 8.37 17.05
C ARG A 272 3.72 8.44 17.76
N ASP A 273 3.12 9.63 17.82
CA ASP A 273 1.80 9.84 18.43
C ASP A 273 0.70 9.02 17.77
N LEU A 274 0.77 8.85 16.43
CA LEU A 274 -0.18 8.02 15.69
C LEU A 274 0.01 6.53 15.99
N SER A 275 1.24 6.04 16.02
CA SER A 275 1.55 4.63 16.37
C SER A 275 1.09 4.32 17.79
N ALA A 276 1.33 5.24 18.71
CA ALA A 276 0.95 5.12 20.12
C ALA A 276 -0.57 5.01 20.36
N ARG A 277 -1.41 5.51 19.45
CA ARG A 277 -2.88 5.42 19.58
C ARG A 277 -3.45 4.01 19.48
N LEU A 278 -2.76 3.12 18.79
CA LEU A 278 -3.20 1.72 18.63
C LEU A 278 -2.66 0.82 19.74
N ASP A 279 -1.58 1.21 20.40
CA ASP A 279 -1.00 0.51 21.52
C ASP A 279 -0.76 1.46 22.71
N PRO A 280 -1.70 1.54 23.67
CA PRO A 280 -1.54 2.34 24.88
C PRO A 280 -0.33 1.93 25.73
N THR A 281 0.07 0.65 25.65
CA THR A 281 1.26 0.14 26.37
C THR A 281 2.53 0.66 25.74
N ALA A 282 2.62 0.68 24.42
CA ALA A 282 3.73 1.28 23.68
C ALA A 282 3.88 2.77 24.00
N SER A 283 2.77 3.52 24.12
CA SER A 283 2.78 4.94 24.51
C SER A 283 3.40 5.14 25.89
N PHE A 284 2.97 4.34 26.86
CA PHE A 284 3.50 4.41 28.22
C PHE A 284 5.00 4.03 28.25
N LEU A 285 5.38 2.96 27.58
CA LEU A 285 6.78 2.56 27.46
C LEU A 285 7.62 3.63 26.79
N GLN A 286 7.09 4.30 25.77
CA GLN A 286 7.82 5.37 25.10
C GLN A 286 8.07 6.58 26.01
N GLU A 287 7.08 7.01 26.81
CA GLU A 287 7.31 8.04 27.84
C GLU A 287 8.42 7.63 28.83
N VAL A 288 8.44 6.35 29.21
CA VAL A 288 9.50 5.83 30.06
C VAL A 288 10.85 5.89 29.35
N PHE A 289 10.93 5.45 28.09
CA PHE A 289 12.18 5.47 27.32
C PHE A 289 12.70 6.90 27.09
N GLU A 290 11.83 7.85 26.74
CA GLU A 290 12.23 9.27 26.61
C GLU A 290 12.81 9.85 27.90
N ARG A 291 12.35 9.38 29.05
CA ARG A 291 12.86 9.81 30.34
C ARG A 291 14.19 9.16 30.73
N ILE A 292 14.39 7.87 30.39
CA ILE A 292 15.60 7.14 30.79
C ILE A 292 16.76 7.31 29.82
N THR A 293 16.51 7.49 28.52
CA THR A 293 17.56 7.62 27.49
C THR A 293 18.56 8.74 27.78
N PRO A 294 18.14 9.97 28.17
CA PRO A 294 19.09 11.04 28.51
C PRO A 294 19.93 10.74 29.75
N GLU A 295 19.45 9.87 30.65
CA GLU A 295 20.15 9.54 31.90
C GLU A 295 21.28 8.53 31.71
N ASN A 296 21.28 7.81 30.57
CA ASN A 296 22.31 6.87 30.15
C ASN A 296 22.76 5.93 31.28
N LYS A 297 21.80 5.28 31.96
CA LYS A 297 22.02 4.44 33.15
C LYS A 297 22.75 3.14 32.80
N ARG A 298 23.52 2.65 33.78
CA ARG A 298 24.07 1.28 33.74
C ARG A 298 23.06 0.30 34.31
N VAL A 299 22.72 -0.74 33.54
CA VAL A 299 21.76 -1.78 33.92
C VAL A 299 22.49 -3.12 33.99
N VAL A 300 22.41 -3.79 35.15
CA VAL A 300 23.07 -5.07 35.37
C VAL A 300 22.10 -6.22 35.04
N PHE A 301 22.49 -7.09 34.13
CA PHE A 301 21.82 -8.34 33.80
C PHE A 301 22.46 -9.47 34.57
N THR A 302 21.78 -9.99 35.61
CA THR A 302 22.35 -10.91 36.58
C THR A 302 22.58 -12.32 36.05
N GLU A 303 21.78 -12.75 35.06
CA GLU A 303 21.97 -14.05 34.37
C GLU A 303 22.75 -13.83 33.05
N GLY A 304 23.92 -13.16 33.11
CA GLY A 304 24.68 -12.77 31.91
C GLY A 304 25.28 -13.94 31.10
N GLU A 305 25.23 -15.18 31.61
CA GLU A 305 25.63 -16.38 30.87
C GLU A 305 24.46 -17.05 30.12
N GLU A 306 23.25 -16.49 30.19
CA GLU A 306 22.08 -16.98 29.47
C GLU A 306 21.89 -16.22 28.12
N GLU A 307 21.58 -16.94 27.03
CA GLU A 307 21.38 -16.36 25.71
C GLU A 307 20.32 -15.26 25.72
N VAL A 308 19.23 -15.47 26.47
CA VAL A 308 18.11 -14.51 26.56
C VAL A 308 18.58 -13.20 27.18
N SER A 309 19.41 -13.26 28.24
CA SER A 309 19.97 -12.08 28.89
C SER A 309 20.94 -11.33 27.98
N ILE A 310 21.77 -12.05 27.23
CA ILE A 310 22.69 -11.46 26.25
C ILE A 310 21.92 -10.75 25.15
N ARG A 311 20.86 -11.36 24.57
CA ARG A 311 19.99 -10.73 23.56
C ARG A 311 19.30 -9.48 24.12
N ALA A 312 18.77 -9.56 25.34
CA ALA A 312 18.12 -8.42 25.99
C ALA A 312 19.10 -7.27 26.25
N ALA A 313 20.32 -7.56 26.69
CA ALA A 313 21.37 -6.56 26.89
C ALA A 313 21.78 -5.87 25.59
N LEU A 314 21.92 -6.66 24.50
CA LEU A 314 22.19 -6.12 23.16
C LEU A 314 21.06 -5.21 22.67
N ALA A 315 19.82 -5.68 22.78
CA ALA A 315 18.65 -4.88 22.40
C ALA A 315 18.58 -3.57 23.19
N PHE A 316 18.85 -3.62 24.49
CA PHE A 316 18.91 -2.46 25.38
C PHE A 316 19.99 -1.45 24.95
N SER A 317 21.20 -1.94 24.63
CA SER A 317 22.30 -1.13 24.12
C SER A 317 22.01 -0.50 22.77
N ASN A 318 21.56 -1.32 21.80
CA ASN A 318 21.27 -0.89 20.44
C ASN A 318 20.12 0.13 20.37
N SER A 319 19.17 0.06 21.30
CA SER A 319 18.08 1.03 21.44
C SER A 319 18.51 2.34 22.12
N GLY A 320 19.77 2.46 22.56
CA GLY A 320 20.30 3.65 23.21
C GLY A 320 19.75 3.91 24.62
N TYR A 321 19.17 2.91 25.29
CA TYR A 321 18.56 3.09 26.61
C TYR A 321 19.55 3.19 27.76
N GLY A 322 20.83 2.87 27.50
CA GLY A 322 21.91 2.94 28.49
C GLY A 322 23.02 1.91 28.25
N HIS A 323 23.84 1.68 29.27
CA HIS A 323 24.95 0.74 29.23
C HIS A 323 24.60 -0.56 29.95
N PRO A 324 24.43 -1.69 29.23
CA PRO A 324 24.24 -2.99 29.88
C PRO A 324 25.53 -3.48 30.50
N VAL A 325 25.42 -4.23 31.60
CA VAL A 325 26.51 -4.94 32.26
C VAL A 325 26.09 -6.37 32.50
N LEU A 326 26.71 -7.31 31.82
CA LEU A 326 26.46 -8.73 31.99
C LEU A 326 27.26 -9.26 33.19
N LEU A 327 26.57 -9.88 34.17
CA LEU A 327 27.22 -10.51 35.30
C LEU A 327 27.45 -11.99 35.02
N GLY A 328 28.71 -12.41 34.94
CA GLY A 328 29.06 -13.80 34.67
C GLY A 328 30.55 -13.98 34.40
N ARG A 329 30.94 -15.21 34.01
CA ARG A 329 32.31 -15.49 33.60
C ARG A 329 32.57 -14.96 32.21
N GLU A 330 33.45 -13.99 32.09
CA GLU A 330 33.76 -13.29 30.83
C GLU A 330 34.03 -14.26 29.67
N VAL A 331 34.87 -15.27 29.90
CA VAL A 331 35.22 -16.27 28.87
C VAL A 331 33.98 -17.02 28.39
N ARG A 332 33.04 -17.34 29.27
CA ARG A 332 31.81 -18.06 28.91
C ARG A 332 30.83 -17.17 28.16
N ILE A 333 30.66 -15.93 28.60
CA ILE A 333 29.82 -14.94 27.93
C ILE A 333 30.32 -14.72 26.51
N LYS A 334 31.63 -14.49 26.33
CA LYS A 334 32.23 -14.32 24.99
C LYS A 334 32.07 -15.55 24.10
N GLN A 335 32.16 -16.74 24.66
CA GLN A 335 31.91 -17.97 23.89
C GLN A 335 30.45 -18.05 23.42
N ILE A 336 29.49 -17.78 24.31
CA ILE A 336 28.07 -17.80 23.97
C ILE A 336 27.74 -16.75 22.88
N ILE A 337 28.29 -15.53 23.01
CA ILE A 337 28.14 -14.47 22.00
C ILE A 337 28.66 -14.95 20.63
N ALA A 338 29.83 -15.60 20.61
CA ALA A 338 30.40 -16.14 19.38
C ALA A 338 29.56 -17.29 18.80
N ASP A 339 29.07 -18.18 19.65
CA ASP A 339 28.19 -19.30 19.24
C ASP A 339 26.84 -18.81 18.68
N MET A 340 26.37 -17.66 19.14
CA MET A 340 25.14 -17.00 18.67
C MET A 340 25.35 -16.21 17.36
N GLY A 341 26.61 -16.04 16.90
CA GLY A 341 26.94 -15.27 15.68
C GLY A 341 26.61 -13.77 15.80
N LEU A 342 26.70 -13.20 17.01
CA LEU A 342 26.38 -11.81 17.29
C LEU A 342 27.65 -10.94 17.14
N ASP A 343 27.99 -10.59 15.88
CA ASP A 343 29.09 -9.69 15.57
C ASP A 343 28.72 -8.26 16.03
N GLY A 344 29.47 -7.72 17.00
CA GLY A 344 29.23 -6.38 17.55
C GLY A 344 28.87 -6.35 19.04
N ALA A 345 28.73 -7.50 19.69
CA ALA A 345 28.48 -7.61 21.13
C ALA A 345 29.76 -7.57 21.99
N SER A 346 30.92 -7.24 21.39
CA SER A 346 32.24 -7.23 22.08
C SER A 346 32.37 -6.12 23.13
N ASP A 347 31.47 -5.14 23.11
CA ASP A 347 31.52 -3.95 24.01
C ASP A 347 30.47 -4.01 25.15
N LEU A 348 29.84 -5.19 25.37
CA LEU A 348 28.87 -5.42 26.45
C LEU A 348 29.56 -5.69 27.79
#